data_7dcaa2e8d947c78d95ff92dd25da5430
#
_entry.id   7dcaa2e8d947c78d95ff92dd25da5430
#
_cell.length_a   1.000
_cell.length_b   1.000
_cell.length_c   1.000
_cell.angle_alpha   90.00
_cell.angle_beta   90.00
_cell.angle_gamma   90.00
#
_symmetry.space_group_name_H-M   'P 1'
#
loop_
_entity.id
_entity.type
_entity.pdbx_description
1 polymer ?
#
loop_
_entity_poly.entity_id
_entity_poly.type
_entity_poly.pdbx_seq_one_letter_code
_entity_poly.pdbx_strand_id
1 'polypeptide(L)'
;EISACLVGSEMCIRDRPLAKQMGYSAAYFSFNKEGGRCEECKGEGRITVEMQFMADITLECETCHGKRFKQDVLDVEYHGASIYDMLEMTVNQAIEFFGQYPGSQEKKIVKKLKPLQDVGLGYIKLGQTSSTLSGGENQRVKLAYYLGQEKQEPTLFVFDEPTTGLHFHDIKTLLKAFNALIDKGHTVVIIEHNMDVIKCADYLVDLGPEGGNAGGNLVCTGTPEEVAMCEASYTGKYLKDKL
;
A
#
# COMPACT_ATOMS: atom_id res chain seq x y z
N GLU A 1 -1.64 8.40 2.12
CA GLU A 1 -2.78 7.77 1.38
C GLU A 1 -3.48 6.71 2.21
N ILE A 2 -2.78 5.86 2.96
CA ILE A 2 -3.38 5.04 4.03
C ILE A 2 -4.10 5.94 5.04
N SER A 3 -3.56 7.12 5.33
CA SER A 3 -4.16 8.18 6.15
C SER A 3 -5.53 8.65 5.64
N ALA A 4 -5.80 8.61 4.33
CA ALA A 4 -7.13 8.97 3.80
C ALA A 4 -8.21 7.90 4.12
N CYS A 5 -7.82 6.66 4.35
CA CYS A 5 -8.71 5.61 4.84
C CYS A 5 -9.00 5.78 6.34
N LEU A 6 -8.05 6.32 7.10
CA LEU A 6 -8.19 6.61 8.54
C LEU A 6 -9.19 7.72 8.83
N VAL A 7 -9.37 8.70 7.92
CA VAL A 7 -10.37 9.77 8.09
C VAL A 7 -11.79 9.20 8.32
N GLY A 8 -12.11 8.03 7.77
CA GLY A 8 -13.38 7.35 8.03
C GLY A 8 -13.48 6.82 9.46
N SER A 9 -12.44 6.17 9.99
CA SER A 9 -12.40 5.63 11.35
C SER A 9 -12.40 6.74 12.41
N GLU A 10 -11.66 7.83 12.17
CA GLU A 10 -11.68 9.04 13.00
C GLU A 10 -13.10 9.60 13.14
N MET A 11 -13.89 9.58 12.06
CA MET A 11 -15.30 10.03 12.08
C MET A 11 -16.20 9.07 12.86
N CYS A 12 -16.01 7.75 12.74
CA CYS A 12 -16.79 6.76 13.48
C CYS A 12 -16.58 6.88 15.00
N ILE A 13 -15.33 7.08 15.42
CA ILE A 13 -15.00 7.28 16.85
C ILE A 13 -15.54 8.62 17.38
N ARG A 14 -15.39 9.72 16.61
CA ARG A 14 -15.92 11.05 16.99
C ARG A 14 -17.41 11.00 17.32
N ASP A 15 -18.17 10.16 16.64
CA ASP A 15 -19.63 10.10 16.82
C ASP A 15 -20.06 9.32 18.08
N ARG A 16 -19.11 8.80 18.87
CA ARG A 16 -19.40 8.12 20.14
C ARG A 16 -19.84 9.11 21.23
N PRO A 17 -20.68 8.66 22.18
CA PRO A 17 -21.19 9.51 23.24
C PRO A 17 -20.09 10.20 24.06
N LEU A 18 -19.04 9.47 24.44
CA LEU A 18 -17.91 10.00 25.20
C LEU A 18 -17.16 11.09 24.43
N ALA A 19 -16.87 10.86 23.13
CA ALA A 19 -16.21 11.86 22.29
C ALA A 19 -17.03 13.17 22.19
N LYS A 20 -18.35 13.04 22.04
CA LYS A 20 -19.26 14.19 22.00
C LYS A 20 -19.31 14.92 23.34
N GLN A 21 -19.33 14.19 24.45
CA GLN A 21 -19.30 14.77 25.79
C GLN A 21 -18.01 15.54 26.05
N MET A 22 -16.88 15.04 25.59
CA MET A 22 -15.57 15.67 25.71
C MET A 22 -15.34 16.78 24.66
N GLY A 23 -16.24 16.96 23.70
CA GLY A 23 -16.13 17.96 22.64
C GLY A 23 -15.05 17.63 21.60
N TYR A 24 -14.67 16.37 21.45
CA TYR A 24 -13.62 15.96 20.54
C TYR A 24 -14.08 16.03 19.08
N SER A 25 -13.31 16.72 18.26
CA SER A 25 -13.47 16.70 16.81
C SER A 25 -12.76 15.47 16.20
N ALA A 26 -13.03 15.14 14.94
CA ALA A 26 -12.31 14.08 14.24
C ALA A 26 -10.77 14.28 14.24
N ALA A 27 -10.32 15.54 14.29
CA ALA A 27 -8.90 15.87 14.36
C ALA A 27 -8.20 15.35 15.62
N TYR A 28 -8.93 15.17 16.72
CA TYR A 28 -8.40 14.61 17.97
C TYR A 28 -7.98 13.14 17.83
N PHE A 29 -8.58 12.42 16.90
CA PHE A 29 -8.28 11.02 16.61
C PHE A 29 -7.26 10.83 15.47
N SER A 30 -6.62 11.95 15.02
CA SER A 30 -5.56 11.94 14.02
C SER A 30 -4.19 12.08 14.67
N PHE A 31 -3.30 11.11 14.47
CA PHE A 31 -1.93 11.20 14.96
C PHE A 31 -1.08 12.28 14.25
N ASN A 32 -1.55 12.80 13.12
CA ASN A 32 -0.89 13.87 12.37
C ASN A 32 -1.29 15.27 12.82
N LYS A 33 -2.30 15.40 13.69
CA LYS A 33 -2.82 16.69 14.14
C LYS A 33 -2.64 16.87 15.64
N GLU A 34 -2.45 18.12 16.05
CA GLU A 34 -2.39 18.48 17.46
C GLU A 34 -3.77 18.32 18.14
N GLY A 35 -3.75 18.10 19.43
CA GLY A 35 -4.92 17.92 20.27
C GLY A 35 -4.92 16.58 20.98
N GLY A 36 -5.24 15.49 20.27
CA GLY A 36 -5.34 14.15 20.85
C GLY A 36 -4.08 13.30 20.74
N ARG A 37 -3.13 13.65 19.88
CA ARG A 37 -1.86 12.91 19.78
C ARG A 37 -0.97 13.12 21.01
N CYS A 38 -0.09 12.18 21.27
CA CYS A 38 0.97 12.36 22.26
C CYS A 38 1.89 13.52 21.84
N GLU A 39 2.07 14.50 22.74
CA GLU A 39 2.88 15.69 22.43
C GLU A 39 4.39 15.39 22.45
N GLU A 40 4.83 14.43 23.25
CA GLU A 40 6.22 14.00 23.35
C GLU A 40 6.75 13.47 22.01
N CYS A 41 6.10 12.42 21.50
CA CYS A 41 6.49 11.80 20.23
C CYS A 41 5.75 12.38 19.01
N LYS A 42 4.93 13.40 19.19
CA LYS A 42 4.13 14.06 18.13
C LYS A 42 3.27 13.08 17.29
N GLY A 43 2.84 11.98 17.92
CA GLY A 43 2.02 10.96 17.29
C GLY A 43 2.80 9.83 16.59
N GLU A 44 4.10 9.80 16.68
CA GLU A 44 4.91 8.73 16.07
C GLU A 44 4.96 7.44 16.92
N GLY A 45 4.69 7.56 18.24
CA GLY A 45 4.79 6.46 19.20
C GLY A 45 6.24 6.12 19.57
N ARG A 46 7.21 6.71 18.90
CA ARG A 46 8.65 6.47 19.07
C ARG A 46 9.41 7.79 19.06
N ILE A 47 10.59 7.80 19.68
CA ILE A 47 11.51 8.92 19.70
C ILE A 47 12.81 8.46 19.06
N THR A 48 13.25 9.17 18.02
CA THR A 48 14.53 8.90 17.37
C THR A 48 15.60 9.78 17.98
N VAL A 49 16.65 9.16 18.47
CA VAL A 49 17.84 9.84 18.98
C VAL A 49 18.92 9.78 17.91
N GLU A 50 19.21 10.95 17.32
CA GLU A 50 20.24 11.08 16.29
C GLU A 50 21.63 10.90 16.92
N MET A 51 22.45 10.06 16.32
CA MET A 51 23.80 9.76 16.77
C MET A 51 24.82 10.24 15.74
N GLN A 52 25.74 11.14 16.15
CA GLN A 52 26.69 11.79 15.23
C GLN A 52 27.62 10.83 14.47
N PHE A 53 27.87 9.63 14.98
CA PHE A 53 28.83 8.67 14.39
C PHE A 53 28.32 7.22 14.30
N MET A 54 27.05 6.98 14.62
CA MET A 54 26.42 5.65 14.59
C MET A 54 25.01 5.78 14.01
N ALA A 55 24.40 4.64 13.69
CA ALA A 55 23.01 4.63 13.26
C ALA A 55 22.09 5.19 14.38
N ASP A 56 21.08 5.94 13.99
CA ASP A 56 20.10 6.51 14.90
C ASP A 56 19.40 5.41 15.70
N ILE A 57 19.17 5.67 16.97
CA ILE A 57 18.48 4.76 17.88
C ILE A 57 17.02 5.22 17.98
N THR A 58 16.11 4.31 17.71
CA THR A 58 14.68 4.54 17.86
C THR A 58 14.17 3.85 19.12
N LEU A 59 13.67 4.63 20.08
CA LEU A 59 13.13 4.18 21.36
C LEU A 59 11.61 4.33 21.37
N GLU A 60 10.94 3.47 22.11
CA GLU A 60 9.51 3.64 22.38
C GLU A 60 9.28 4.90 23.23
N CYS A 61 8.25 5.67 22.91
CA CYS A 61 7.91 6.87 23.69
C CYS A 61 7.43 6.46 25.08
N GLU A 62 8.11 6.92 26.13
CA GLU A 62 7.80 6.59 27.53
C GLU A 62 6.44 7.17 27.98
N THR A 63 6.01 8.29 27.39
CA THR A 63 4.76 8.97 27.75
C THR A 63 3.53 8.22 27.25
N CYS A 64 3.53 7.73 26.01
CA CYS A 64 2.38 7.05 25.42
C CYS A 64 2.58 5.54 25.24
N HIS A 65 3.73 4.99 25.60
CA HIS A 65 4.08 3.58 25.44
C HIS A 65 3.73 3.05 24.06
N GLY A 66 4.21 3.74 23.02
CA GLY A 66 3.98 3.40 21.62
C GLY A 66 2.57 3.69 21.09
N LYS A 67 1.61 4.07 21.93
CA LYS A 67 0.19 4.20 21.54
C LYS A 67 -0.15 5.46 20.75
N ARG A 68 0.77 6.41 20.59
CA ARG A 68 0.66 7.62 19.75
C ARG A 68 -0.31 8.69 20.23
N PHE A 69 -1.26 8.39 21.10
CA PHE A 69 -2.31 9.27 21.57
C PHE A 69 -2.25 9.49 23.09
N LYS A 70 -2.93 10.53 23.56
CA LYS A 70 -3.19 10.76 24.98
C LYS A 70 -4.17 9.70 25.51
N GLN A 71 -4.11 9.39 26.80
CA GLN A 71 -4.93 8.33 27.40
C GLN A 71 -6.43 8.62 27.27
N ASP A 72 -6.84 9.86 27.49
CA ASP A 72 -8.24 10.30 27.39
C ASP A 72 -8.85 10.11 25.99
N VAL A 73 -8.02 10.16 24.94
CA VAL A 73 -8.43 9.85 23.57
C VAL A 73 -8.57 8.34 23.36
N LEU A 74 -7.70 7.55 24.00
CA LEU A 74 -7.73 6.09 23.94
C LEU A 74 -8.93 5.48 24.69
N ASP A 75 -9.46 6.20 25.66
CA ASP A 75 -10.65 5.79 26.43
C ASP A 75 -11.95 5.85 25.58
N VAL A 76 -11.90 6.53 24.42
CA VAL A 76 -13.01 6.55 23.48
C VAL A 76 -12.93 5.33 22.58
N GLU A 77 -13.94 4.46 22.69
CA GLU A 77 -14.00 3.21 21.91
C GLU A 77 -15.15 3.19 20.90
N TYR A 78 -14.90 2.57 19.78
CA TYR A 78 -15.88 2.20 18.77
C TYR A 78 -15.98 0.67 18.71
N HIS A 79 -17.11 0.13 19.21
CA HIS A 79 -17.33 -1.31 19.33
C HIS A 79 -16.21 -2.07 20.05
N GLY A 80 -15.67 -1.49 21.11
CA GLY A 80 -14.61 -2.08 21.93
C GLY A 80 -13.19 -1.91 21.36
N ALA A 81 -13.03 -1.10 20.34
CA ALA A 81 -11.72 -0.76 19.78
C ALA A 81 -11.42 0.74 19.90
N SER A 82 -10.31 1.11 20.50
CA SER A 82 -9.78 2.47 20.50
C SER A 82 -9.21 2.85 19.13
N ILE A 83 -8.87 4.13 18.93
CA ILE A 83 -8.20 4.56 17.71
C ILE A 83 -6.84 3.86 17.53
N TYR A 84 -6.12 3.57 18.61
CA TYR A 84 -4.87 2.82 18.56
C TYR A 84 -5.08 1.39 18.06
N ASP A 85 -6.10 0.69 18.61
CA ASP A 85 -6.42 -0.67 18.18
C ASP A 85 -6.76 -0.72 16.69
N MET A 86 -7.48 0.29 16.18
CA MET A 86 -7.76 0.40 14.75
C MET A 86 -6.51 0.63 13.91
N LEU A 87 -5.54 1.43 14.39
CA LEU A 87 -4.27 1.64 13.71
C LEU A 87 -3.42 0.37 13.65
N GLU A 88 -3.53 -0.49 14.68
CA GLU A 88 -2.83 -1.78 14.73
C GLU A 88 -3.49 -2.87 13.87
N MET A 89 -4.74 -2.69 13.45
CA MET A 89 -5.38 -3.61 12.52
C MET A 89 -4.67 -3.61 11.17
N THR A 90 -4.50 -4.80 10.60
CA THR A 90 -4.16 -4.93 9.18
C THR A 90 -5.34 -4.49 8.31
N VAL A 91 -5.09 -4.20 7.03
CA VAL A 91 -6.15 -3.87 6.07
C VAL A 91 -7.24 -4.96 6.04
N ASN A 92 -6.83 -6.25 6.06
CA ASN A 92 -7.78 -7.36 6.09
C ASN A 92 -8.63 -7.35 7.37
N GLN A 93 -8.01 -7.19 8.53
CA GLN A 93 -8.71 -7.12 9.82
C GLN A 93 -9.66 -5.92 9.89
N ALA A 94 -9.25 -4.77 9.37
CA ALA A 94 -10.09 -3.59 9.33
C ALA A 94 -11.31 -3.77 8.40
N ILE A 95 -11.13 -4.39 7.23
CA ILE A 95 -12.25 -4.73 6.34
C ILE A 95 -13.23 -5.66 7.04
N GLU A 96 -12.75 -6.68 7.74
CA GLU A 96 -13.58 -7.60 8.50
C GLU A 96 -14.29 -6.89 9.66
N PHE A 97 -13.56 -6.10 10.45
CA PHE A 97 -14.11 -5.35 11.60
C PHE A 97 -15.22 -4.40 11.17
N PHE A 98 -14.96 -3.50 10.21
CA PHE A 98 -15.97 -2.54 9.75
C PHE A 98 -17.07 -3.20 8.92
N GLY A 99 -16.78 -4.32 8.25
CA GLY A 99 -17.77 -5.07 7.46
C GLY A 99 -18.89 -5.70 8.28
N GLN A 100 -18.68 -5.91 9.58
CA GLN A 100 -19.72 -6.44 10.50
C GLN A 100 -20.83 -5.42 10.77
N TYR A 101 -20.60 -4.14 10.51
CA TYR A 101 -21.54 -3.07 10.84
C TYR A 101 -22.15 -2.48 9.56
N PRO A 102 -23.51 -2.35 9.49
CA PRO A 102 -24.21 -1.97 8.27
C PRO A 102 -24.24 -0.44 7.99
N GLY A 103 -23.55 0.37 8.79
CA GLY A 103 -23.54 1.83 8.69
C GLY A 103 -23.00 2.37 7.37
N SER A 104 -23.37 3.58 7.00
CA SER A 104 -22.94 4.22 5.77
C SER A 104 -21.45 4.60 5.78
N GLN A 105 -20.91 4.93 6.96
CA GLN A 105 -19.50 5.27 7.12
C GLN A 105 -18.62 4.02 7.04
N GLU A 106 -19.03 2.94 7.67
CA GLU A 106 -18.35 1.65 7.66
C GLU A 106 -18.23 1.10 6.24
N LYS A 107 -19.32 1.18 5.46
CA LYS A 107 -19.32 0.83 4.03
C LYS A 107 -18.32 1.67 3.23
N LYS A 108 -18.20 2.98 3.53
CA LYS A 108 -17.22 3.85 2.87
C LYS A 108 -15.79 3.49 3.25
N ILE A 109 -15.54 3.13 4.52
CA ILE A 109 -14.22 2.67 4.97
C ILE A 109 -13.84 1.38 4.24
N VAL A 110 -14.72 0.37 4.24
CA VAL A 110 -14.48 -0.90 3.54
C VAL A 110 -14.23 -0.65 2.05
N LYS A 111 -15.05 0.20 1.39
CA LYS A 111 -14.85 0.55 -0.03
C LYS A 111 -13.49 1.17 -0.31
N LYS A 112 -12.97 2.00 0.60
CA LYS A 112 -11.63 2.62 0.47
C LYS A 112 -10.48 1.66 0.77
N LEU A 113 -10.68 0.68 1.66
CA LEU A 113 -9.67 -0.30 2.02
C LEU A 113 -9.56 -1.44 0.99
N LYS A 114 -10.66 -1.75 0.31
CA LYS A 114 -10.73 -2.85 -0.66
C LYS A 114 -9.63 -2.79 -1.74
N PRO A 115 -9.33 -1.65 -2.38
CA PRO A 115 -8.24 -1.56 -3.35
C PRO A 115 -6.87 -1.94 -2.79
N LEU A 116 -6.59 -1.67 -1.50
CA LEU A 116 -5.34 -2.10 -0.85
C LEU A 116 -5.27 -3.62 -0.73
N GLN A 117 -6.38 -4.27 -0.40
CA GLN A 117 -6.47 -5.73 -0.39
C GLN A 117 -6.30 -6.30 -1.81
N ASP A 118 -6.91 -5.67 -2.81
CA ASP A 118 -6.91 -6.11 -4.21
C ASP A 118 -5.51 -6.01 -4.86
N VAL A 119 -4.59 -5.23 -4.30
CA VAL A 119 -3.18 -5.16 -4.72
C VAL A 119 -2.23 -6.01 -3.85
N GLY A 120 -2.77 -6.87 -2.98
CA GLY A 120 -1.98 -7.74 -2.11
C GLY A 120 -1.39 -7.07 -0.87
N LEU A 121 -1.91 -5.91 -0.46
CA LEU A 121 -1.47 -5.18 0.74
C LEU A 121 -2.38 -5.42 1.96
N GLY A 122 -3.12 -6.53 1.97
CA GLY A 122 -4.04 -6.87 3.05
C GLY A 122 -3.37 -7.05 4.43
N TYR A 123 -2.08 -7.33 4.47
CA TYR A 123 -1.30 -7.55 5.69
C TYR A 123 -0.74 -6.26 6.33
N ILE A 124 -0.72 -5.14 5.61
CA ILE A 124 -0.18 -3.87 6.10
C ILE A 124 -1.12 -3.30 7.18
N LYS A 125 -0.54 -2.81 8.28
CA LYS A 125 -1.29 -2.13 9.33
C LYS A 125 -1.75 -0.75 8.88
N LEU A 126 -2.94 -0.32 9.31
CA LEU A 126 -3.47 1.01 8.98
C LEU A 126 -2.58 2.14 9.50
N GLY A 127 -1.95 1.94 10.67
CA GLY A 127 -1.03 2.90 11.30
C GLY A 127 0.42 2.78 10.82
N GLN A 128 0.74 1.95 9.82
CA GLN A 128 2.10 1.78 9.34
C GLN A 128 2.63 3.06 8.67
N THR A 129 3.84 3.47 9.03
CA THR A 129 4.47 4.65 8.44
C THR A 129 5.00 4.33 7.04
N SER A 130 4.89 5.29 6.12
CA SER A 130 5.35 5.10 4.74
C SER A 130 6.86 4.83 4.63
N SER A 131 7.66 5.30 5.58
CA SER A 131 9.10 5.06 5.64
C SER A 131 9.48 3.59 5.89
N THR A 132 8.55 2.78 6.43
CA THR A 132 8.76 1.35 6.69
C THR A 132 8.30 0.47 5.53
N LEU A 133 7.68 1.05 4.51
CA LEU A 133 7.25 0.32 3.32
C LEU A 133 8.43 0.12 2.36
N SER A 134 8.53 -1.06 1.79
CA SER A 134 9.46 -1.33 0.69
C SER A 134 9.08 -0.55 -0.58
N GLY A 135 10.00 -0.44 -1.53
CA GLY A 135 9.73 0.21 -2.81
C GLY A 135 8.53 -0.38 -3.54
N GLY A 136 8.44 -1.70 -3.61
CA GLY A 136 7.30 -2.40 -4.22
C GLY A 136 5.98 -2.19 -3.48
N GLU A 137 5.98 -2.15 -2.14
CA GLU A 137 4.78 -1.83 -1.34
C GLU A 137 4.30 -0.41 -1.62
N ASN A 138 5.21 0.56 -1.68
CA ASN A 138 4.88 1.94 -2.01
C ASN A 138 4.26 2.07 -3.42
N GLN A 139 4.78 1.33 -4.41
CA GLN A 139 4.18 1.29 -5.75
C GLN A 139 2.76 0.71 -5.71
N ARG A 140 2.55 -0.39 -4.97
CA ARG A 140 1.22 -0.99 -4.82
C ARG A 140 0.22 -0.10 -4.06
N VAL A 141 0.67 0.69 -3.07
CA VAL A 141 -0.19 1.71 -2.43
C VAL A 141 -0.66 2.75 -3.44
N LYS A 142 0.24 3.22 -4.34
CA LYS A 142 -0.15 4.12 -5.43
C LYS A 142 -1.12 3.46 -6.41
N LEU A 143 -0.87 2.20 -6.77
CA LEU A 143 -1.77 1.41 -7.61
C LEU A 143 -3.16 1.29 -6.99
N ALA A 144 -3.26 0.96 -5.70
CA ALA A 144 -4.53 0.89 -4.96
C ALA A 144 -5.29 2.22 -4.99
N TYR A 145 -4.59 3.35 -4.86
CA TYR A 145 -5.20 4.68 -4.97
C TYR A 145 -5.87 4.87 -6.32
N TYR A 146 -5.18 4.57 -7.41
CA TYR A 146 -5.73 4.71 -8.76
C TYR A 146 -6.89 3.73 -9.02
N LEU A 147 -6.80 2.49 -8.54
CA LEU A 147 -7.91 1.53 -8.65
C LEU A 147 -9.17 1.99 -7.92
N GLY A 148 -9.01 2.70 -6.80
CA GLY A 148 -10.11 3.25 -6.00
C GLY A 148 -10.84 4.45 -6.63
N GLN A 149 -10.27 5.07 -7.67
CA GLN A 149 -10.90 6.21 -8.35
C GLN A 149 -11.99 5.74 -9.32
N GLU A 150 -13.14 6.42 -9.30
CA GLU A 150 -14.30 6.07 -10.16
C GLU A 150 -14.19 6.62 -11.58
N LYS A 151 -13.53 7.76 -11.75
CA LYS A 151 -13.34 8.42 -13.06
C LYS A 151 -11.90 8.87 -13.22
N GLN A 152 -11.26 8.45 -14.30
CA GLN A 152 -9.90 8.88 -14.64
C GLN A 152 -9.78 9.05 -16.15
N GLU A 153 -8.93 9.98 -16.57
CA GLU A 153 -8.50 10.08 -17.95
C GLU A 153 -7.50 8.96 -18.28
N PRO A 154 -7.42 8.51 -19.53
CA PRO A 154 -6.41 7.54 -19.96
C PRO A 154 -5.01 7.97 -19.49
N THR A 155 -4.35 7.12 -18.76
CA THR A 155 -3.08 7.41 -18.08
C THR A 155 -2.07 6.32 -18.39
N LEU A 156 -0.80 6.70 -18.60
CA LEU A 156 0.32 5.76 -18.69
C LEU A 156 0.88 5.50 -17.30
N PHE A 157 0.85 4.25 -16.88
CA PHE A 157 1.47 3.78 -15.65
C PHE A 157 2.78 3.06 -15.97
N VAL A 158 3.85 3.42 -15.27
CA VAL A 158 5.15 2.74 -15.36
C VAL A 158 5.48 2.18 -13.99
N PHE A 159 5.67 0.86 -13.91
CA PHE A 159 6.06 0.14 -12.70
C PHE A 159 7.46 -0.44 -12.88
N ASP A 160 8.29 -0.26 -11.86
CA ASP A 160 9.66 -0.75 -11.83
C ASP A 160 9.76 -1.85 -10.75
N GLU A 161 10.01 -3.09 -11.19
CA GLU A 161 10.09 -4.31 -10.36
C GLU A 161 8.98 -4.44 -9.30
N PRO A 162 7.69 -4.31 -9.67
CA PRO A 162 6.60 -4.28 -8.69
C PRO A 162 6.40 -5.61 -7.96
N THR A 163 7.01 -6.70 -8.42
CA THR A 163 6.93 -8.03 -7.77
C THR A 163 8.02 -8.27 -6.74
N THR A 164 8.94 -7.32 -6.54
CA THR A 164 10.02 -7.46 -5.55
C THR A 164 9.47 -7.75 -4.16
N GLY A 165 9.92 -8.86 -3.56
CA GLY A 165 9.48 -9.31 -2.23
C GLY A 165 8.09 -9.96 -2.18
N LEU A 166 7.46 -10.22 -3.32
CA LEU A 166 6.16 -10.88 -3.38
C LEU A 166 6.28 -12.41 -3.44
N HIS A 167 5.33 -13.08 -2.76
CA HIS A 167 5.11 -14.51 -2.94
C HIS A 167 4.28 -14.77 -4.22
N PHE A 168 4.35 -15.97 -4.79
CA PHE A 168 3.63 -16.34 -6.03
C PHE A 168 2.13 -16.03 -6.02
N HIS A 169 1.49 -16.23 -4.88
CA HIS A 169 0.07 -15.92 -4.72
C HIS A 169 -0.23 -14.42 -4.89
N ASP A 170 0.66 -13.58 -4.37
CA ASP A 170 0.51 -12.12 -4.41
C ASP A 170 0.77 -11.58 -5.82
N ILE A 171 1.66 -12.22 -6.60
CA ILE A 171 1.89 -11.88 -8.01
C ILE A 171 0.60 -12.03 -8.82
N LYS A 172 -0.14 -13.11 -8.61
CA LYS A 172 -1.45 -13.31 -9.28
C LYS A 172 -2.45 -12.21 -8.94
N THR A 173 -2.44 -11.75 -7.69
CA THR A 173 -3.29 -10.66 -7.21
C THR A 173 -2.88 -9.34 -7.86
N LEU A 174 -1.57 -9.07 -7.96
CA LEU A 174 -1.04 -7.88 -8.62
C LEU A 174 -1.36 -7.85 -10.13
N LEU A 175 -1.24 -8.98 -10.82
CA LEU A 175 -1.62 -9.08 -12.24
C LEU A 175 -3.10 -8.76 -12.47
N LYS A 176 -4.00 -9.20 -11.58
CA LYS A 176 -5.42 -8.81 -11.65
C LYS A 176 -5.62 -7.30 -11.50
N ALA A 177 -4.82 -6.66 -10.63
CA ALA A 177 -4.88 -5.23 -10.43
C ALA A 177 -4.40 -4.46 -11.68
N PHE A 178 -3.35 -4.93 -12.37
CA PHE A 178 -2.91 -4.36 -13.65
C PHE A 178 -3.98 -4.50 -14.73
N ASN A 179 -4.57 -5.69 -14.87
CA ASN A 179 -5.67 -5.90 -15.81
C ASN A 179 -6.86 -4.98 -15.53
N ALA A 180 -7.19 -4.74 -14.25
CA ALA A 180 -8.24 -3.81 -13.88
C ALA A 180 -7.93 -2.34 -14.27
N LEU A 181 -6.66 -1.92 -14.33
CA LEU A 181 -6.27 -0.63 -14.90
C LEU A 181 -6.45 -0.61 -16.43
N ILE A 182 -6.03 -1.68 -17.11
CA ILE A 182 -6.14 -1.82 -18.57
C ILE A 182 -7.62 -1.81 -18.98
N ASP A 183 -8.48 -2.52 -18.26
CA ASP A 183 -9.92 -2.55 -18.47
C ASP A 183 -10.60 -1.18 -18.31
N LYS A 184 -9.97 -0.28 -17.51
CA LYS A 184 -10.39 1.12 -17.36
C LYS A 184 -9.88 2.04 -18.48
N GLY A 185 -9.13 1.50 -19.47
CA GLY A 185 -8.58 2.24 -20.60
C GLY A 185 -7.23 2.90 -20.33
N HIS A 186 -6.50 2.45 -19.31
CA HIS A 186 -5.13 2.90 -19.05
C HIS A 186 -4.09 2.05 -19.79
N THR A 187 -2.89 2.59 -19.95
CA THR A 187 -1.73 1.86 -20.46
C THR A 187 -0.80 1.52 -19.31
N VAL A 188 -0.35 0.26 -19.25
CA VAL A 188 0.54 -0.23 -18.18
C VAL A 188 1.85 -0.71 -18.81
N VAL A 189 2.97 -0.13 -18.38
CA VAL A 189 4.33 -0.55 -18.70
C VAL A 189 4.98 -1.09 -17.44
N ILE A 190 5.55 -2.28 -17.51
CA ILE A 190 6.15 -2.96 -16.36
C ILE A 190 7.58 -3.32 -16.71
N ILE A 191 8.54 -2.87 -15.91
CA ILE A 191 9.93 -3.32 -15.97
C ILE A 191 10.03 -4.50 -15.01
N GLU A 192 10.35 -5.68 -15.52
CA GLU A 192 10.31 -6.92 -14.73
C GLU A 192 11.32 -7.96 -15.19
N HIS A 193 11.71 -8.82 -14.24
CA HIS A 193 12.57 -9.98 -14.47
C HIS A 193 11.86 -11.29 -14.12
N ASN A 194 10.66 -11.20 -13.56
CA ASN A 194 9.86 -12.37 -13.18
C ASN A 194 9.14 -12.96 -14.40
N MET A 195 9.53 -14.18 -14.80
CA MET A 195 8.96 -14.84 -15.96
C MET A 195 7.46 -15.11 -15.88
N ASP A 196 6.91 -15.28 -14.67
CA ASP A 196 5.46 -15.48 -14.47
C ASP A 196 4.65 -14.20 -14.71
N VAL A 197 5.30 -13.04 -14.67
CA VAL A 197 4.71 -11.75 -15.08
C VAL A 197 4.95 -11.52 -16.57
N ILE A 198 6.17 -11.71 -17.04
CA ILE A 198 6.59 -11.46 -18.42
C ILE A 198 5.72 -12.27 -19.42
N LYS A 199 5.44 -13.55 -19.12
CA LYS A 199 4.59 -14.38 -19.97
C LYS A 199 3.13 -13.92 -20.07
N CYS A 200 2.68 -13.04 -19.15
CA CYS A 200 1.32 -12.51 -19.13
C CYS A 200 1.18 -11.14 -19.84
N ALA A 201 2.28 -10.62 -20.39
CA ALA A 201 2.25 -9.35 -21.10
C ALA A 201 1.60 -9.50 -22.49
N ASP A 202 0.92 -8.45 -22.95
CA ASP A 202 0.41 -8.39 -24.33
C ASP A 202 1.53 -8.13 -25.33
N TYR A 203 2.58 -7.41 -24.90
CA TYR A 203 3.72 -7.04 -25.74
C TYR A 203 4.98 -6.87 -24.91
N LEU A 204 6.08 -7.37 -25.39
CA LEU A 204 7.40 -7.31 -24.77
C LEU A 204 8.35 -6.42 -25.57
N VAL A 205 9.21 -5.70 -24.83
CA VAL A 205 10.36 -4.97 -25.36
C VAL A 205 11.58 -5.50 -24.63
N ASP A 206 12.39 -6.32 -25.28
CA ASP A 206 13.58 -6.92 -24.70
C ASP A 206 14.81 -6.07 -24.97
N LEU A 207 15.46 -5.63 -23.89
CA LEU A 207 16.66 -4.79 -23.92
C LEU A 207 17.87 -5.58 -23.43
N GLY A 208 18.95 -5.55 -24.19
CA GLY A 208 20.16 -6.30 -23.81
C GLY A 208 21.26 -6.19 -24.87
N PRO A 209 22.01 -7.30 -25.13
CA PRO A 209 22.06 -8.54 -24.34
C PRO A 209 22.81 -8.37 -23.01
N GLU A 210 23.74 -7.41 -22.95
CA GLU A 210 24.61 -7.14 -21.80
C GLU A 210 24.07 -5.97 -20.96
N GLY A 211 24.73 -5.69 -19.83
CA GLY A 211 24.47 -4.52 -18.97
C GLY A 211 25.49 -3.40 -19.16
N GLY A 212 25.24 -2.24 -18.56
CA GLY A 212 26.14 -1.09 -18.59
C GLY A 212 26.34 -0.52 -20.00
N ASN A 213 27.57 -0.12 -20.34
CA ASN A 213 27.89 0.52 -21.62
C ASN A 213 27.73 -0.38 -22.85
N ALA A 214 27.69 -1.70 -22.68
CA ALA A 214 27.48 -2.69 -23.75
C ALA A 214 26.01 -3.14 -23.86
N GLY A 215 25.15 -2.72 -22.95
CA GLY A 215 23.75 -3.07 -22.90
C GLY A 215 22.81 -2.00 -23.39
N GLY A 216 21.52 -2.19 -23.13
CA GLY A 216 20.48 -1.22 -23.46
C GLY A 216 20.10 -1.16 -24.94
N ASN A 217 20.59 -2.09 -25.76
CA ASN A 217 20.17 -2.20 -27.15
C ASN A 217 18.83 -2.93 -27.23
N LEU A 218 18.00 -2.56 -28.20
CA LEU A 218 16.79 -3.30 -28.52
C LEU A 218 17.15 -4.64 -29.16
N VAL A 219 16.88 -5.73 -28.46
CA VAL A 219 17.15 -7.09 -28.91
C VAL A 219 16.03 -7.58 -29.80
N CYS A 220 14.82 -7.57 -29.30
CA CYS A 220 13.60 -7.91 -30.04
C CYS A 220 12.36 -7.31 -29.34
N THR A 221 11.27 -7.32 -30.09
CA THR A 221 9.93 -6.92 -29.57
C THR A 221 8.88 -7.87 -30.13
N GLY A 222 7.76 -8.02 -29.44
CA GLY A 222 6.64 -8.84 -29.90
C GLY A 222 5.83 -9.40 -28.76
N THR A 223 4.93 -10.33 -29.05
CA THR A 223 4.24 -11.10 -28.03
C THR A 223 5.22 -12.01 -27.28
N PRO A 224 4.86 -12.52 -26.09
CA PRO A 224 5.70 -13.50 -25.40
C PRO A 224 6.15 -14.68 -26.27
N GLU A 225 5.26 -15.19 -27.12
CA GLU A 225 5.54 -16.30 -28.05
C GLU A 225 6.55 -15.90 -29.11
N GLU A 226 6.44 -14.70 -29.66
CA GLU A 226 7.38 -14.17 -30.66
C GLU A 226 8.78 -13.95 -30.09
N VAL A 227 8.84 -13.37 -28.86
CA VAL A 227 10.11 -13.19 -28.16
C VAL A 227 10.73 -14.51 -27.76
N ALA A 228 9.95 -15.54 -27.40
CA ALA A 228 10.45 -16.89 -27.13
C ALA A 228 11.10 -17.57 -28.35
N MET A 229 10.78 -17.13 -29.56
CA MET A 229 11.39 -17.61 -30.81
C MET A 229 12.64 -16.83 -31.22
N CYS A 230 12.95 -15.71 -30.56
CA CYS A 230 14.10 -14.89 -30.85
C CYS A 230 15.39 -15.51 -30.27
N GLU A 231 16.27 -16.03 -31.12
CA GLU A 231 17.51 -16.69 -30.68
C GLU A 231 18.48 -15.75 -29.94
N ALA A 232 18.44 -14.44 -30.24
CA ALA A 232 19.28 -13.43 -29.62
C ALA A 232 18.80 -13.04 -28.21
N SER A 233 17.55 -13.38 -27.86
CA SER A 233 16.93 -12.99 -26.58
C SER A 233 17.24 -13.97 -25.44
N TYR A 234 17.93 -13.50 -24.41
CA TYR A 234 18.06 -14.27 -23.16
C TYR A 234 16.70 -14.45 -22.49
N THR A 235 15.88 -13.41 -22.45
CA THR A 235 14.50 -13.47 -21.93
C THR A 235 13.69 -14.51 -22.67
N GLY A 236 13.74 -14.52 -24.02
CA GLY A 236 13.05 -15.48 -24.85
C GLY A 236 13.46 -16.92 -24.59
N LYS A 237 14.75 -17.16 -24.34
CA LYS A 237 15.27 -18.49 -24.00
C LYS A 237 14.64 -19.07 -22.72
N TYR A 238 14.50 -18.26 -21.67
CA TYR A 238 13.86 -18.70 -20.42
C TYR A 238 12.34 -18.71 -20.49
N LEU A 239 11.76 -17.87 -21.35
CA LEU A 239 10.32 -17.79 -21.55
C LEU A 239 9.77 -19.04 -22.23
N LYS A 240 10.55 -19.67 -23.12
CA LYS A 240 10.19 -20.87 -23.85
C LYS A 240 9.71 -22.05 -22.99
N ASP A 241 10.30 -22.18 -21.79
CA ASP A 241 9.97 -23.24 -20.84
C ASP A 241 8.75 -22.89 -19.95
N LYS A 242 8.22 -21.68 -20.08
CA LYS A 242 7.16 -21.13 -19.22
C LYS A 242 5.84 -20.86 -19.96
N LEU A 243 5.86 -20.86 -21.29
CA LEU A 243 4.68 -20.76 -22.15
C LEU A 243 4.07 -22.14 -22.37
#